data_f6dcd33fa5b11f0805c24c11f36f3ba7
#
_entry.id   f6dcd33fa5b11f0805c24c11f36f3ba7
#
_cell.length_a   1.000
_cell.length_b   1.000
_cell.length_c   1.000
_cell.angle_alpha   90.00
_cell.angle_beta   90.00
_cell.angle_gamma   90.00
#
_symmetry.space_group_name_H-M   'P 1'
#
loop_
_entity.id
_entity.type
_entity.pdbx_description
1 polymer ?
#
loop_
_entity_poly.entity_id
_entity_poly.type
_entity_poly.pdbx_seq_one_letter_code
_entity_poly.pdbx_strand_id
1 'polypeptide(L)'
;DAIFYKVKPGDSLVKIAKKFDISYAFIMRINNKARTLIKIGERLKILKGELSLLVDKSDYTLTILLNGHFIKQYPVGIGKSNKTPVGEFIVDNKLINPTWYSPEGVYPYGNPKNVLGTRWIGFEDRNDLYGYGIHGTADPDSIGKDMSNGCIRMRNENVEELFDFVKAKTRVVMQE
;
A
#
# COMPACT_ATOMS: atom_id res chain seq x y z
N ASP A 1 -5.87 4.61 -17.62
CA ASP A 1 -7.03 4.48 -18.54
C ASP A 1 -8.10 3.57 -17.92
N ALA A 2 -9.35 4.02 -17.94
CA ALA A 2 -10.49 3.28 -17.42
C ALA A 2 -11.22 2.55 -18.54
N ILE A 3 -11.53 1.26 -18.33
CA ILE A 3 -12.43 0.50 -19.19
C ILE A 3 -13.62 0.00 -18.39
N PHE A 4 -14.72 -0.33 -19.07
CA PHE A 4 -15.87 -1.01 -18.46
C PHE A 4 -15.90 -2.46 -18.91
N TYR A 5 -15.73 -3.36 -17.94
CA TYR A 5 -15.82 -4.80 -18.16
C TYR A 5 -17.23 -5.29 -17.85
N LYS A 6 -17.87 -5.99 -18.80
CA LYS A 6 -19.16 -6.64 -18.58
C LYS A 6 -18.94 -8.05 -18.04
N VAL A 7 -19.44 -8.33 -16.85
CA VAL A 7 -19.32 -9.63 -16.17
C VAL A 7 -19.97 -10.73 -17.00
N LYS A 8 -19.25 -11.84 -17.21
CA LYS A 8 -19.66 -13.00 -18.00
C LYS A 8 -20.02 -14.17 -17.09
N PRO A 9 -20.75 -15.19 -17.59
CA PRO A 9 -20.94 -16.44 -16.87
C PRO A 9 -19.60 -17.06 -16.45
N GLY A 10 -19.50 -17.52 -15.19
CA GLY A 10 -18.31 -18.12 -14.62
C GLY A 10 -17.23 -17.14 -14.13
N ASP A 11 -17.45 -15.82 -14.24
CA ASP A 11 -16.58 -14.80 -13.67
C ASP A 11 -16.69 -14.73 -12.14
N SER A 12 -15.59 -14.34 -11.53
CA SER A 12 -15.50 -13.85 -10.14
C SER A 12 -14.58 -12.63 -10.09
N LEU A 13 -14.69 -11.79 -9.05
CA LEU A 13 -13.78 -10.64 -8.91
C LEU A 13 -12.31 -11.07 -8.92
N VAL A 14 -11.98 -12.22 -8.32
CA VAL A 14 -10.61 -12.76 -8.32
C VAL A 14 -10.14 -13.10 -9.73
N LYS A 15 -10.99 -13.76 -10.55
CA LYS A 15 -10.65 -14.08 -11.95
C LYS A 15 -10.49 -12.82 -12.80
N ILE A 16 -11.39 -11.83 -12.61
CA ILE A 16 -11.32 -10.57 -13.32
C ILE A 16 -10.05 -9.81 -12.89
N ALA A 17 -9.74 -9.74 -11.61
CA ALA A 17 -8.54 -9.11 -11.07
C ALA A 17 -7.26 -9.72 -11.69
N LYS A 18 -7.17 -11.06 -11.71
CA LYS A 18 -6.06 -11.78 -12.35
C LYS A 18 -5.94 -11.46 -13.85
N LYS A 19 -7.06 -11.37 -14.56
CA LYS A 19 -7.09 -11.05 -16.00
C LYS A 19 -6.52 -9.67 -16.30
N PHE A 20 -6.74 -8.69 -15.42
CA PHE A 20 -6.30 -7.31 -15.60
C PHE A 20 -5.06 -6.94 -14.79
N ASP A 21 -4.48 -7.92 -14.10
CA ASP A 21 -3.29 -7.76 -13.27
C ASP A 21 -3.42 -6.66 -12.19
N ILE A 22 -4.58 -6.65 -11.52
CA ILE A 22 -4.90 -5.72 -10.43
C ILE A 22 -5.46 -6.48 -9.23
N SER A 23 -5.50 -5.85 -8.05
CA SER A 23 -6.13 -6.42 -6.86
C SER A 23 -7.66 -6.47 -7.01
N TYR A 24 -8.31 -7.54 -6.55
CA TYR A 24 -9.77 -7.59 -6.50
C TYR A 24 -10.34 -6.55 -5.52
N ALA A 25 -9.63 -6.24 -4.44
CA ALA A 25 -9.99 -5.19 -3.49
C ALA A 25 -9.98 -3.82 -4.17
N PHE A 26 -9.03 -3.58 -5.07
CA PHE A 26 -9.00 -2.37 -5.89
C PHE A 26 -10.23 -2.27 -6.81
N ILE A 27 -10.61 -3.37 -7.49
CA ILE A 27 -11.86 -3.38 -8.29
C ILE A 27 -13.07 -3.04 -7.41
N MET A 28 -13.16 -3.64 -6.21
CA MET A 28 -14.25 -3.36 -5.28
C MET A 28 -14.31 -1.88 -4.93
N ARG A 29 -13.17 -1.29 -4.57
CA ARG A 29 -13.07 0.11 -4.14
C ARG A 29 -13.50 1.09 -5.22
N ILE A 30 -12.98 0.97 -6.45
CA ILE A 30 -13.31 1.89 -7.56
C ILE A 30 -14.74 1.72 -8.10
N ASN A 31 -15.42 0.62 -7.71
CA ASN A 31 -16.82 0.35 -8.05
C ASN A 31 -17.75 0.49 -6.84
N ASN A 32 -17.27 1.03 -5.71
CA ASN A 32 -18.03 1.21 -4.46
C ASN A 32 -18.74 -0.08 -3.99
N LYS A 33 -18.08 -1.23 -4.14
CA LYS A 33 -18.62 -2.54 -3.75
C LYS A 33 -18.21 -2.89 -2.32
N ALA A 34 -19.20 -3.16 -1.47
CA ALA A 34 -18.98 -3.64 -0.09
C ALA A 34 -18.72 -5.17 -0.02
N ARG A 35 -19.06 -5.91 -1.09
CA ARG A 35 -18.96 -7.38 -1.14
C ARG A 35 -18.38 -7.83 -2.47
N THR A 36 -17.77 -9.04 -2.49
CA THR A 36 -17.21 -9.65 -3.68
C THR A 36 -18.25 -10.18 -4.68
N LEU A 37 -19.54 -10.14 -4.31
CA LEU A 37 -20.63 -10.60 -5.16
C LEU A 37 -20.75 -9.75 -6.42
N ILE A 38 -20.79 -10.39 -7.58
CA ILE A 38 -21.02 -9.77 -8.89
C ILE A 38 -22.14 -10.52 -9.62
N LYS A 39 -22.83 -9.83 -10.53
CA LYS A 39 -23.94 -10.39 -11.33
C LYS A 39 -23.53 -10.46 -12.79
N ILE A 40 -23.97 -11.50 -13.49
CA ILE A 40 -23.80 -11.60 -14.94
C ILE A 40 -24.41 -10.36 -15.61
N GLY A 41 -23.66 -9.73 -16.52
CA GLY A 41 -24.06 -8.51 -17.19
C GLY A 41 -23.74 -7.21 -16.43
N GLU A 42 -23.33 -7.29 -15.15
CA GLU A 42 -22.88 -6.14 -14.39
C GLU A 42 -21.67 -5.47 -15.09
N ARG A 43 -21.64 -4.14 -15.08
CA ARG A 43 -20.50 -3.38 -15.65
C ARG A 43 -19.59 -2.94 -14.51
N LEU A 44 -18.36 -3.40 -14.55
CA LEU A 44 -17.30 -3.04 -13.61
C LEU A 44 -16.32 -2.07 -14.27
N LYS A 45 -16.06 -0.94 -13.62
CA LYS A 45 -14.97 -0.04 -13.98
C LYS A 45 -13.65 -0.75 -13.62
N ILE A 46 -12.75 -0.83 -14.56
CA ILE A 46 -11.40 -1.40 -14.41
C ILE A 46 -10.40 -0.31 -14.80
N LEU A 47 -9.44 -0.02 -13.94
CA LEU A 47 -8.31 0.82 -14.29
C LEU A 47 -7.19 -0.07 -14.82
N LYS A 48 -6.73 0.21 -16.05
CA LYS A 48 -5.62 -0.50 -16.69
C LYS A 48 -4.36 0.35 -16.65
N GLY A 49 -3.28 -0.25 -16.22
CA GLY A 49 -1.99 0.42 -16.22
C GLY A 49 -1.05 -0.10 -15.15
N GLU A 50 0.17 0.38 -15.22
CA GLU A 50 1.18 0.14 -14.20
C GLU A 50 0.96 1.10 -13.03
N LEU A 51 0.72 0.52 -11.85
CA LEU A 51 0.57 1.27 -10.62
C LEU A 51 1.94 1.41 -9.95
N SER A 52 2.28 2.63 -9.57
CA SER A 52 3.50 2.93 -8.82
C SER A 52 3.24 3.89 -7.67
N LEU A 53 4.17 3.93 -6.72
CA LEU A 53 4.14 4.82 -5.58
C LEU A 53 5.30 5.81 -5.68
N LEU A 54 5.03 7.07 -5.34
CA LEU A 54 6.04 8.11 -5.16
C LEU A 54 5.96 8.62 -3.72
N VAL A 55 7.04 8.47 -2.97
CA VAL A 55 7.21 9.06 -1.64
C VAL A 55 8.10 10.28 -1.78
N ASP A 56 7.57 11.44 -1.42
CA ASP A 56 8.30 12.69 -1.31
C ASP A 56 8.57 12.97 0.17
N LYS A 57 9.84 12.96 0.54
CA LYS A 57 10.27 13.10 1.94
C LYS A 57 10.14 14.55 2.41
N SER A 58 10.44 15.51 1.52
CA SER A 58 10.39 16.93 1.86
C SER A 58 8.97 17.41 2.15
N ASP A 59 8.00 16.87 1.44
CA ASP A 59 6.57 17.21 1.58
C ASP A 59 5.80 16.26 2.50
N TYR A 60 6.45 15.19 3.01
CA TYR A 60 5.80 14.14 3.81
C TYR A 60 4.58 13.53 3.13
N THR A 61 4.71 13.20 1.86
CA THR A 61 3.61 12.65 1.07
C THR A 61 3.95 11.32 0.42
N LEU A 62 2.90 10.49 0.22
CA LEU A 62 2.92 9.30 -0.61
C LEU A 62 1.83 9.44 -1.66
N THR A 63 2.22 9.40 -2.94
CA THR A 63 1.33 9.53 -4.08
C THR A 63 1.20 8.20 -4.82
N ILE A 64 -0.03 7.79 -5.11
CA ILE A 64 -0.34 6.69 -6.03
C ILE A 64 -0.38 7.25 -7.45
N LEU A 65 0.36 6.63 -8.34
CA LEU A 65 0.38 6.93 -9.77
C LEU A 65 -0.12 5.72 -10.57
N LEU A 66 -0.85 5.98 -11.66
CA LEU A 66 -1.23 4.99 -12.67
C LEU A 66 -0.69 5.45 -14.03
N ASN A 67 0.22 4.69 -14.63
CA ASN A 67 0.95 5.11 -15.84
C ASN A 67 1.60 6.51 -15.69
N GLY A 68 2.13 6.83 -14.52
CA GLY A 68 2.70 8.14 -14.19
C GLY A 68 1.69 9.26 -13.89
N HIS A 69 0.39 9.01 -14.02
CA HIS A 69 -0.64 10.00 -13.72
C HIS A 69 -1.13 9.90 -12.28
N PHE A 70 -1.33 11.05 -11.65
CA PHE A 70 -1.82 11.17 -10.28
C PHE A 70 -3.17 10.48 -10.09
N ILE A 71 -3.27 9.66 -9.04
CA ILE A 71 -4.52 9.02 -8.60
C ILE A 71 -4.95 9.54 -7.23
N LYS A 72 -4.05 9.45 -6.25
CA LYS A 72 -4.34 9.86 -4.88
C LYS A 72 -3.05 10.11 -4.11
N GLN A 73 -3.12 10.98 -3.11
CA GLN A 73 -2.00 11.30 -2.24
C GLN A 73 -2.41 11.19 -0.77
N TYR A 74 -1.46 10.79 0.08
CA TYR A 74 -1.63 10.66 1.52
C TYR A 74 -0.49 11.36 2.25
N PRO A 75 -0.74 11.97 3.43
CA PRO A 75 0.31 12.40 4.31
C PRO A 75 0.98 11.18 4.97
N VAL A 76 2.30 11.25 5.14
CA VAL A 76 3.12 10.18 5.74
C VAL A 76 4.08 10.72 6.79
N GLY A 77 4.55 9.85 7.69
CA GLY A 77 5.73 10.08 8.51
C GLY A 77 6.92 9.29 7.98
N ILE A 78 8.12 9.80 8.18
CA ILE A 78 9.36 9.21 7.67
C ILE A 78 10.38 8.95 8.78
N GLY A 79 11.56 8.45 8.39
CA GLY A 79 12.64 8.13 9.31
C GLY A 79 13.36 9.34 9.83
N LYS A 80 13.58 9.37 11.15
CA LYS A 80 14.43 10.39 11.81
C LYS A 80 15.85 10.35 11.26
N SER A 81 16.52 11.51 11.28
CA SER A 81 17.92 11.64 10.86
C SER A 81 18.15 11.11 9.43
N ASN A 82 17.24 11.39 8.54
CA ASN A 82 17.28 10.98 7.12
C ASN A 82 17.41 9.46 6.89
N LYS A 83 16.91 8.62 7.81
CA LYS A 83 17.00 7.16 7.71
C LYS A 83 16.09 6.55 6.65
N THR A 84 15.07 7.26 6.15
CA THR A 84 14.31 6.79 4.99
C THR A 84 15.17 6.96 3.75
N PRO A 85 15.57 5.84 3.10
CA PRO A 85 16.50 5.89 1.98
C PRO A 85 15.83 6.48 0.73
N VAL A 86 16.61 7.16 -0.10
CA VAL A 86 16.20 7.60 -1.43
C VAL A 86 16.49 6.49 -2.44
N GLY A 87 15.67 6.37 -3.47
CA GLY A 87 15.86 5.42 -4.57
C GLY A 87 14.60 4.66 -4.96
N GLU A 88 14.79 3.59 -5.72
CA GLU A 88 13.70 2.73 -6.18
C GLU A 88 13.63 1.46 -5.35
N PHE A 89 12.42 1.09 -4.97
CA PHE A 89 12.10 -0.11 -4.20
C PHE A 89 10.97 -0.88 -4.87
N ILE A 90 10.85 -2.14 -4.52
CA ILE A 90 9.81 -3.03 -5.04
C ILE A 90 9.05 -3.62 -3.86
N VAL A 91 7.74 -3.62 -3.92
CA VAL A 91 6.91 -4.30 -2.91
C VAL A 91 7.13 -5.81 -3.03
N ASP A 92 7.51 -6.43 -1.93
CA ASP A 92 7.69 -7.88 -1.80
C ASP A 92 6.48 -8.55 -1.16
N ASN A 93 6.14 -8.14 0.05
CA ASN A 93 5.11 -8.80 0.84
C ASN A 93 4.11 -7.82 1.45
N LYS A 94 2.95 -8.36 1.85
CA LYS A 94 1.85 -7.60 2.44
C LYS A 94 1.22 -8.39 3.57
N LEU A 95 1.06 -7.76 4.76
CA LEU A 95 0.50 -8.40 5.94
C LEU A 95 -0.65 -7.57 6.52
N ILE A 96 -1.71 -8.26 6.91
CA ILE A 96 -2.81 -7.70 7.71
C ILE A 96 -2.52 -8.01 9.18
N ASN A 97 -2.68 -7.01 10.05
CA ASN A 97 -2.44 -7.12 11.48
C ASN A 97 -1.06 -7.73 11.78
N PRO A 98 0.03 -7.11 11.29
CA PRO A 98 1.36 -7.69 11.35
C PRO A 98 1.85 -7.86 12.78
N THR A 99 2.61 -8.92 13.03
CA THR A 99 3.47 -9.03 14.21
C THR A 99 4.73 -8.20 13.96
N TRP A 100 5.12 -7.41 14.94
CA TRP A 100 6.37 -6.67 14.89
C TRP A 100 7.51 -7.46 15.52
N TYR A 101 8.52 -7.76 14.72
CA TYR A 101 9.78 -8.37 15.15
C TYR A 101 10.80 -7.26 15.36
N SER A 102 11.00 -6.83 16.60
CA SER A 102 11.92 -5.77 16.96
C SER A 102 13.18 -6.36 17.62
N PRO A 103 14.30 -5.60 17.68
CA PRO A 103 15.48 -6.02 18.44
C PRO A 103 15.22 -6.31 19.91
N GLU A 104 14.17 -5.71 20.47
CA GLU A 104 13.78 -5.86 21.89
C GLU A 104 12.80 -7.01 22.15
N GLY A 105 12.22 -7.58 21.10
CA GLY A 105 11.26 -8.68 21.26
C GLY A 105 10.23 -8.77 20.13
N VAL A 106 9.31 -9.72 20.28
CA VAL A 106 8.23 -10.01 19.34
C VAL A 106 6.91 -9.48 19.89
N TYR A 107 6.27 -8.59 19.16
CA TYR A 107 5.05 -7.92 19.57
C TYR A 107 3.92 -8.22 18.56
N PRO A 108 2.96 -9.11 18.91
CA PRO A 108 1.79 -9.38 18.09
C PRO A 108 0.93 -8.12 17.87
N TYR A 109 0.10 -8.14 16.83
CA TYR A 109 -0.91 -7.10 16.63
C TYR A 109 -1.79 -6.94 17.87
N GLY A 110 -2.08 -5.70 18.26
CA GLY A 110 -2.81 -5.37 19.49
C GLY A 110 -1.93 -5.22 20.74
N ASN A 111 -0.66 -5.62 20.69
CA ASN A 111 0.28 -5.30 21.76
C ASN A 111 0.61 -3.80 21.75
N PRO A 112 0.58 -3.09 22.91
CA PRO A 112 0.88 -1.65 22.98
C PRO A 112 2.26 -1.25 22.44
N LYS A 113 3.21 -2.17 22.43
CA LYS A 113 4.55 -1.94 21.87
C LYS A 113 4.63 -2.14 20.36
N ASN A 114 3.61 -2.75 19.72
CA ASN A 114 3.60 -2.94 18.29
C ASN A 114 3.33 -1.62 17.57
N VAL A 115 4.31 -1.12 16.84
CA VAL A 115 4.26 0.18 16.16
C VAL A 115 3.73 0.13 14.73
N LEU A 116 3.48 -1.10 14.17
CA LEU A 116 3.19 -1.29 12.75
C LEU A 116 1.74 -0.98 12.35
N GLY A 117 0.85 -0.82 13.32
CA GLY A 117 -0.58 -0.59 13.03
C GLY A 117 -1.24 -1.78 12.34
N THR A 118 -2.22 -1.51 11.47
CA THR A 118 -3.12 -2.54 10.90
C THR A 118 -2.59 -3.21 9.64
N ARG A 119 -1.60 -2.63 8.96
CA ARG A 119 -1.05 -3.14 7.68
C ARG A 119 0.46 -2.95 7.61
N TRP A 120 1.09 -3.89 6.93
CA TRP A 120 2.48 -3.83 6.50
C TRP A 120 2.57 -4.08 5.00
N ILE A 121 3.33 -3.25 4.29
CA ILE A 121 3.68 -3.39 2.88
C ILE A 121 5.21 -3.36 2.84
N GLY A 122 5.84 -4.54 2.85
CA GLY A 122 7.29 -4.70 2.89
C GLY A 122 7.92 -4.55 1.52
N PHE A 123 9.12 -4.01 1.48
CA PHE A 123 9.94 -3.92 0.27
C PHE A 123 10.89 -5.10 0.19
N GLU A 124 11.33 -5.43 -1.03
CA GLU A 124 12.43 -6.37 -1.24
C GLU A 124 13.69 -5.85 -0.54
N ASP A 125 14.34 -6.74 0.20
CA ASP A 125 15.64 -6.44 0.78
C ASP A 125 16.68 -6.21 -0.31
N ARG A 126 17.52 -5.21 -0.13
CA ARG A 126 18.49 -4.81 -1.13
C ARG A 126 19.76 -4.25 -0.48
N ASN A 127 20.92 -4.82 -0.82
CA ASN A 127 22.23 -4.44 -0.23
C ASN A 127 22.15 -4.40 1.31
N ASP A 128 22.37 -3.22 1.90
CA ASP A 128 22.31 -3.00 3.36
C ASP A 128 20.95 -2.46 3.84
N LEU A 129 19.91 -2.51 2.97
CA LEU A 129 18.55 -2.01 3.25
C LEU A 129 17.61 -3.19 3.49
N TYR A 130 17.43 -3.56 4.75
CA TYR A 130 16.61 -4.69 5.19
C TYR A 130 15.43 -4.19 6.04
N GLY A 131 14.27 -4.83 5.86
CA GLY A 131 13.11 -4.59 6.71
C GLY A 131 12.47 -3.22 6.52
N TYR A 132 12.65 -2.58 5.36
CA TYR A 132 11.97 -1.34 5.01
C TYR A 132 10.58 -1.61 4.43
N GLY A 133 9.67 -0.69 4.66
CA GLY A 133 8.30 -0.79 4.16
C GLY A 133 7.42 0.40 4.52
N ILE A 134 6.16 0.26 4.16
CA ILE A 134 5.08 1.19 4.52
C ILE A 134 4.18 0.47 5.51
N HIS A 135 3.80 1.14 6.60
CA HIS A 135 2.94 0.53 7.60
C HIS A 135 2.01 1.54 8.26
N GLY A 136 1.00 1.05 8.95
CA GLY A 136 0.15 1.86 9.79
C GLY A 136 0.88 2.40 11.01
N THR A 137 0.16 3.05 11.91
CA THR A 137 0.74 3.51 13.17
C THR A 137 -0.28 3.51 14.30
N ALA A 138 0.19 3.22 15.51
CA ALA A 138 -0.55 3.46 16.74
C ALA A 138 -0.44 4.93 17.21
N ASP A 139 0.48 5.70 16.62
CA ASP A 139 0.75 7.11 16.92
C ASP A 139 0.45 8.00 15.69
N PRO A 140 -0.81 8.47 15.53
CA PRO A 140 -1.19 9.34 14.41
C PRO A 140 -0.46 10.67 14.37
N ASP A 141 0.07 11.15 15.50
CA ASP A 141 0.81 12.41 15.59
C ASP A 141 2.21 12.31 15.00
N SER A 142 2.68 11.11 14.65
CA SER A 142 3.93 10.89 13.94
C SER A 142 3.85 11.17 12.42
N ILE A 143 2.66 11.40 11.88
CA ILE A 143 2.45 11.76 10.47
C ILE A 143 2.89 13.21 10.24
N GLY A 144 3.63 13.44 9.15
CA GLY A 144 4.28 14.74 8.85
C GLY A 144 5.55 15.01 9.66
N LYS A 145 6.16 13.96 10.24
CA LYS A 145 7.36 14.09 11.08
C LYS A 145 8.40 13.01 10.80
N ASP A 146 9.64 13.30 11.18
CA ASP A 146 10.80 12.41 11.12
C ASP A 146 10.90 11.60 12.42
N MET A 147 10.16 10.51 12.56
CA MET A 147 10.09 9.78 13.82
C MET A 147 10.36 8.28 13.72
N SER A 148 10.29 7.68 12.54
CA SER A 148 10.52 6.26 12.37
C SER A 148 12.01 5.88 12.37
N ASN A 149 12.30 4.58 12.32
CA ASN A 149 13.65 4.08 12.09
C ASN A 149 13.99 3.89 10.59
N GLY A 150 13.18 4.48 9.70
CA GLY A 150 13.39 4.49 8.25
C GLY A 150 12.17 4.07 7.43
N CYS A 151 11.21 3.33 8.01
CA CYS A 151 9.96 2.98 7.35
C CYS A 151 9.05 4.20 7.16
N ILE A 152 8.15 4.10 6.18
CA ILE A 152 7.11 5.09 5.92
C ILE A 152 5.89 4.76 6.78
N ARG A 153 5.46 5.72 7.62
CA ARG A 153 4.28 5.60 8.47
C ARG A 153 3.07 6.25 7.82
N MET A 154 1.93 5.61 7.94
CA MET A 154 0.64 6.14 7.50
C MET A 154 -0.39 6.01 8.61
N ARG A 155 -1.45 6.82 8.59
CA ARG A 155 -2.64 6.55 9.39
C ARG A 155 -3.21 5.19 9.01
N ASN A 156 -3.79 4.47 9.95
CA ASN A 156 -4.29 3.11 9.70
C ASN A 156 -5.32 3.07 8.57
N GLU A 157 -6.27 3.99 8.54
CA GLU A 157 -7.27 4.09 7.47
C GLU A 157 -6.63 4.32 6.09
N ASN A 158 -5.54 5.09 6.02
CA ASN A 158 -4.84 5.39 4.77
C ASN A 158 -4.03 4.19 4.26
N VAL A 159 -3.32 3.49 5.16
CA VAL A 159 -2.55 2.31 4.75
C VAL A 159 -3.48 1.14 4.40
N GLU A 160 -4.65 1.03 5.00
CA GLU A 160 -5.66 0.05 4.61
C GLU A 160 -6.17 0.30 3.20
N GLU A 161 -6.42 1.56 2.86
CA GLU A 161 -6.79 1.93 1.50
C GLU A 161 -5.63 1.67 0.52
N LEU A 162 -4.41 2.11 0.83
CA LEU A 162 -3.23 1.86 0.01
C LEU A 162 -3.01 0.36 -0.21
N PHE A 163 -3.21 -0.45 0.82
CA PHE A 163 -3.08 -1.90 0.77
C PHE A 163 -4.00 -2.54 -0.28
N ASP A 164 -5.19 -2.00 -0.49
CA ASP A 164 -6.11 -2.49 -1.53
C ASP A 164 -5.62 -2.17 -2.94
N PHE A 165 -4.93 -1.04 -3.13
CA PHE A 165 -4.37 -0.64 -4.44
C PHE A 165 -3.12 -1.46 -4.79
N VAL A 166 -2.23 -1.65 -3.84
CA VAL A 166 -0.87 -2.18 -4.06
C VAL A 166 -0.88 -3.71 -4.16
N LYS A 167 -0.07 -4.26 -5.04
CA LYS A 167 0.25 -5.69 -5.15
C LYS A 167 1.75 -5.93 -5.01
N ALA A 168 2.17 -7.18 -4.84
CA ALA A 168 3.58 -7.55 -4.97
C ALA A 168 4.13 -7.10 -6.34
N LYS A 169 5.40 -6.73 -6.37
CA LYS A 169 6.11 -6.15 -7.52
C LYS A 169 5.66 -4.72 -7.91
N THR A 170 4.84 -4.04 -7.09
CA THR A 170 4.60 -2.60 -7.29
C THR A 170 5.88 -1.82 -7.05
N ARG A 171 6.22 -0.92 -7.99
CA ARG A 171 7.37 -0.03 -7.90
C ARG A 171 7.11 1.11 -6.92
N VAL A 172 8.08 1.42 -6.09
CA VAL A 172 8.06 2.54 -5.14
C VAL A 172 9.30 3.40 -5.37
N VAL A 173 9.09 4.68 -5.62
CA VAL A 173 10.18 5.67 -5.73
C VAL A 173 10.15 6.53 -4.48
N MET A 174 11.30 6.67 -3.82
CA MET A 174 11.48 7.60 -2.71
C MET A 174 12.47 8.68 -3.11
N GLN A 175 12.07 9.93 -2.97
CA GLN A 175 12.85 11.13 -3.27
C GLN A 175 12.89 12.09 -2.09
N GLU A 176 13.84 13.06 -2.14
CA GLU A 176 13.91 14.16 -1.17
C GLU A 176 12.70 15.08 -1.28
#